data_5e22ccd2c6d8e87a4bf8a36648b51e1e
#
_entry.id   5e22ccd2c6d8e87a4bf8a36648b51e1e
#
_cell.length_a   1.000
_cell.length_b   1.000
_cell.length_c   1.000
_cell.angle_alpha   90.00
_cell.angle_beta   90.00
_cell.angle_gamma   90.00
#
_symmetry.space_group_name_H-M   'P 1'
#
loop_
_entity.id
_entity.type
_entity.pdbx_description
1 polymer ?
#
loop_
_entity_poly.entity_id
_entity_poly.type
_entity_poly.pdbx_seq_one_letter_code
_entity_poly.pdbx_strand_id
1 'polypeptide(L)'
;EKVDQSLTKFEDAGADVRIIDGMVHINFPDDFFFKSGSSTIGVRGRESLNIVAEVLREHPGVTLTVEGNTDSNTIPGKADNWSLSTERANAVIRILHDTYNINPLRLRSAGRGKYNPVADNATAEGREKNRRIELIMNPNTSRLWELLDK
;
A
#
# COMPACT_ATOMS: atom_id res chain seq x y z
N GLU A 1 -5.07 1.60 -20.98
CA GLU A 1 -4.06 2.54 -21.48
C GLU A 1 -3.62 3.54 -20.40
N LYS A 2 -4.53 4.29 -19.79
CA LYS A 2 -4.20 5.23 -18.69
C LYS A 2 -3.67 4.52 -17.44
N VAL A 3 -4.21 3.34 -17.12
CA VAL A 3 -3.73 2.53 -16.00
C VAL A 3 -2.30 2.06 -16.27
N ASP A 4 -1.99 1.64 -17.48
CA ASP A 4 -0.64 1.18 -17.85
C ASP A 4 0.40 2.30 -17.70
N GLN A 5 0.07 3.55 -18.10
CA GLN A 5 0.96 4.70 -17.93
C GLN A 5 1.19 5.02 -16.45
N SER A 6 0.14 4.92 -15.63
CA SER A 6 0.25 5.14 -14.19
C SER A 6 1.08 4.05 -13.51
N LEU A 7 0.93 2.80 -13.93
CA LEU A 7 1.73 1.69 -13.41
C LEU A 7 3.22 1.90 -13.72
N THR A 8 3.55 2.41 -14.92
CA THR A 8 4.92 2.77 -15.29
C THR A 8 5.49 3.84 -14.37
N LYS A 9 4.70 4.85 -14.00
CA LYS A 9 5.13 5.89 -13.05
C LYS A 9 5.49 5.30 -11.68
N PHE A 10 4.72 4.31 -11.21
CA PHE A 10 5.04 3.64 -9.94
C PHE A 10 6.34 2.84 -10.04
N GLU A 11 6.54 2.11 -11.14
CA GLU A 11 7.77 1.37 -11.38
C GLU A 11 8.98 2.31 -11.45
N ASP A 12 8.86 3.44 -12.15
CA ASP A 12 9.90 4.45 -12.24
C ASP A 12 10.22 5.06 -10.87
N ALA A 13 9.25 5.14 -9.99
CA ALA A 13 9.43 5.62 -8.61
C ALA A 13 10.07 4.58 -7.68
N GLY A 14 10.29 3.35 -8.14
CA GLY A 14 10.92 2.29 -7.37
C GLY A 14 9.97 1.26 -6.77
N ALA A 15 8.69 1.28 -7.15
CA ALA A 15 7.73 0.28 -6.73
C ALA A 15 7.78 -0.97 -7.60
N ASP A 16 7.45 -2.11 -7.00
CA ASP A 16 7.20 -3.35 -7.72
C ASP A 16 5.71 -3.48 -7.96
N VAL A 17 5.30 -3.59 -9.22
CA VAL A 17 3.88 -3.67 -9.61
C VAL A 17 3.57 -5.05 -10.15
N ARG A 18 2.54 -5.70 -9.59
CA ARG A 18 2.07 -7.02 -10.01
C ARG A 18 0.55 -7.04 -10.11
N ILE A 19 0.05 -7.86 -11.04
CA ILE A 19 -1.38 -8.16 -11.14
C ILE A 19 -1.60 -9.57 -10.62
N ILE A 20 -2.36 -9.71 -9.54
CA ILE A 20 -2.63 -10.98 -8.88
C ILE A 20 -4.15 -11.10 -8.69
N ASP A 21 -4.75 -12.15 -9.25
CA ASP A 21 -6.19 -12.41 -9.14
C ASP A 21 -7.06 -11.21 -9.55
N GLY A 22 -6.64 -10.49 -10.59
CA GLY A 22 -7.36 -9.33 -11.10
C GLY A 22 -7.17 -8.04 -10.30
N MET A 23 -6.36 -8.07 -9.23
CA MET A 23 -6.04 -6.90 -8.43
C MET A 23 -4.64 -6.39 -8.73
N VAL A 24 -4.45 -5.08 -8.70
CA VAL A 24 -3.13 -4.47 -8.90
C VAL A 24 -2.45 -4.29 -7.54
N HIS A 25 -1.32 -4.95 -7.37
CA HIS A 25 -0.49 -4.88 -6.16
C HIS A 25 0.72 -4.00 -6.43
N ILE A 26 0.84 -2.90 -5.69
CA ILE A 26 1.95 -1.95 -5.81
C ILE A 26 2.72 -2.02 -4.49
N ASN A 27 3.94 -2.56 -4.55
CA ASN A 27 4.79 -2.73 -3.38
C ASN A 27 5.87 -1.65 -3.34
N PHE A 28 5.92 -0.94 -2.22
CA PHE A 28 6.98 0.03 -1.93
C PHE A 28 7.81 -0.46 -0.74
N PRO A 29 9.16 -0.34 -0.81
CA PRO A 29 9.96 -0.50 0.40
C PRO A 29 9.52 0.50 1.46
N ASP A 30 9.56 0.11 2.74
CA ASP A 30 9.07 0.99 3.80
C ASP A 30 9.90 2.27 3.95
N ASP A 31 11.19 2.22 3.65
CA ASP A 31 12.08 3.40 3.71
C ASP A 31 11.75 4.44 2.64
N PHE A 32 10.98 4.07 1.64
CA PHE A 32 10.43 5.01 0.65
C PHE A 32 9.44 5.97 1.30
N PHE A 33 8.66 5.51 2.26
CA PHE A 33 7.65 6.31 2.96
C PHE A 33 8.13 6.80 4.33
N PHE A 34 8.83 5.95 5.08
CA PHE A 34 9.08 6.15 6.50
C PHE A 34 10.55 6.03 6.86
N LYS A 35 10.97 6.80 7.87
CA LYS A 35 12.23 6.53 8.58
C LYS A 35 12.06 5.31 9.47
N SER A 36 13.15 4.62 9.79
CA SER A 36 13.14 3.45 10.66
C SER A 36 12.33 3.69 11.94
N GLY A 37 11.37 2.81 12.22
CA GLY A 37 10.52 2.90 13.39
C GLY A 37 9.49 4.03 13.41
N SER A 38 9.45 4.88 12.38
CA SER A 38 8.52 6.00 12.27
C SER A 38 7.28 5.63 11.45
N SER A 39 6.17 6.31 11.71
CA SER A 39 4.97 6.30 10.89
C SER A 39 4.67 7.66 10.25
N THR A 40 5.66 8.55 10.21
CA THR A 40 5.55 9.85 9.53
C THR A 40 6.05 9.73 8.10
N ILE A 41 5.21 10.12 7.13
CA ILE A 41 5.50 9.98 5.70
C ILE A 41 6.33 11.17 5.20
N GLY A 42 7.45 10.86 4.53
CA GLY A 42 8.32 11.87 3.93
C GLY A 42 7.84 12.36 2.56
N VAL A 43 8.63 13.25 1.97
CA VAL A 43 8.29 13.92 0.70
C VAL A 43 8.11 12.93 -0.45
N ARG A 44 9.02 11.96 -0.60
CA ARG A 44 8.94 10.95 -1.67
C ARG A 44 7.65 10.14 -1.59
N GLY A 45 7.28 9.74 -0.39
CA GLY A 45 6.04 9.01 -0.16
C GLY A 45 4.82 9.84 -0.52
N ARG A 46 4.81 11.12 -0.13
CA ARG A 46 3.71 12.03 -0.47
C ARG A 46 3.55 12.22 -1.97
N GLU A 47 4.65 12.38 -2.69
CA GLU A 47 4.64 12.51 -4.15
C GLU A 47 4.05 11.27 -4.82
N SER A 48 4.43 10.08 -4.35
CA SER A 48 3.88 8.82 -4.86
C SER A 48 2.39 8.68 -4.56
N LEU A 49 1.95 9.14 -3.39
CA LEU A 49 0.53 9.12 -3.03
C LEU A 49 -0.29 10.08 -3.88
N ASN A 50 0.32 11.17 -4.39
CA ASN A 50 -0.36 12.01 -5.37
C ASN A 50 -0.69 11.23 -6.65
N ILE A 51 0.23 10.41 -7.14
CA ILE A 51 -0.02 9.56 -8.30
C ILE A 51 -1.15 8.55 -8.01
N VAL A 52 -1.14 7.94 -6.83
CA VAL A 52 -2.21 7.02 -6.40
C VAL A 52 -3.56 7.74 -6.40
N ALA A 53 -3.61 8.94 -5.86
CA ALA A 53 -4.83 9.74 -5.81
C ALA A 53 -5.35 10.08 -7.22
N GLU A 54 -4.46 10.42 -8.15
CA GLU A 54 -4.84 10.66 -9.55
C GLU A 54 -5.49 9.43 -10.17
N VAL A 55 -4.88 8.25 -9.98
CA VAL A 55 -5.44 6.99 -10.50
C VAL A 55 -6.82 6.72 -9.91
N LEU A 56 -6.99 6.91 -8.60
CA LEU A 56 -8.27 6.71 -7.95
C LEU A 56 -9.35 7.68 -8.45
N ARG A 57 -9.00 8.92 -8.76
CA ARG A 57 -9.92 9.89 -9.32
C ARG A 57 -10.33 9.54 -10.75
N GLU A 58 -9.39 9.05 -11.55
CA GLU A 58 -9.66 8.65 -12.94
C GLU A 58 -10.49 7.36 -13.02
N HIS A 59 -10.47 6.55 -11.98
CA HIS A 59 -11.16 5.25 -11.93
C HIS A 59 -12.08 5.16 -10.70
N PRO A 60 -13.25 5.83 -10.72
CA PRO A 60 -14.11 5.96 -9.53
C PRO A 60 -14.59 4.64 -8.92
N GLY A 61 -14.62 3.56 -9.69
CA GLY A 61 -15.04 2.25 -9.21
C GLY A 61 -13.97 1.46 -8.47
N VAL A 62 -12.71 1.94 -8.48
CA VAL A 62 -11.59 1.24 -7.82
C VAL A 62 -11.58 1.55 -6.33
N THR A 63 -11.41 0.51 -5.51
CA THR A 63 -11.14 0.64 -4.08
C THR A 63 -9.67 0.35 -3.80
N LEU A 64 -9.15 0.90 -2.73
CA LEU A 64 -7.75 0.74 -2.34
C LEU A 64 -7.66 0.16 -0.93
N THR A 65 -6.87 -0.90 -0.79
CA THR A 65 -6.42 -1.38 0.51
C THR A 65 -4.95 -1.04 0.67
N VAL A 66 -4.61 -0.37 1.77
CA VAL A 66 -3.21 -0.12 2.13
C VAL A 66 -2.81 -1.11 3.21
N GLU A 67 -1.78 -1.89 2.93
CA GLU A 67 -1.33 -2.96 3.81
C GLU A 67 0.10 -2.71 4.27
N GLY A 68 0.29 -2.58 5.59
CA GLY A 68 1.60 -2.47 6.20
C GLY A 68 2.16 -3.84 6.54
N ASN A 69 3.45 -4.04 6.29
CA ASN A 69 4.19 -5.27 6.58
C ASN A 69 5.52 -4.94 7.23
N THR A 70 5.91 -5.72 8.25
CA THR A 70 7.18 -5.55 8.95
C THR A 70 8.06 -6.79 8.77
N ASP A 71 9.33 -6.67 9.16
CA ASP A 71 10.18 -7.83 9.40
C ASP A 71 9.90 -8.43 10.79
N SER A 72 10.71 -9.40 11.20
CA SER A 72 10.54 -10.08 12.49
C SER A 72 11.15 -9.33 13.68
N ASN A 73 11.88 -8.25 13.45
CA ASN A 73 12.51 -7.50 14.52
C ASN A 73 11.47 -6.69 15.31
N THR A 74 11.68 -6.60 16.62
CA THR A 74 10.88 -5.70 17.46
C THR A 74 11.49 -4.30 17.39
N ILE A 75 10.61 -3.27 17.56
CA ILE A 75 11.04 -1.88 17.54
C ILE A 75 10.85 -1.31 18.96
N PRO A 76 11.93 -0.81 19.59
CA PRO A 76 11.83 -0.19 20.91
C PRO A 76 10.81 0.97 20.90
N GLY A 77 9.95 1.02 21.91
CA GLY A 77 8.93 2.05 22.04
C GLY A 77 7.64 1.78 21.26
N LYS A 78 7.57 0.68 20.50
CA LYS A 78 6.33 0.21 19.86
C LYS A 78 5.78 -1.00 20.60
N ALA A 79 4.45 -1.10 20.65
CA ALA A 79 3.79 -2.19 21.37
C ALA A 79 4.11 -3.54 20.73
N ASP A 80 4.04 -3.61 19.37
CA ASP A 80 4.36 -4.80 18.60
C ASP A 80 4.39 -4.47 17.10
N ASN A 81 4.67 -5.47 16.28
CA ASN A 81 4.67 -5.30 14.81
C ASN A 81 3.25 -5.15 14.24
N TRP A 82 2.23 -5.67 14.92
CA TRP A 82 0.84 -5.41 14.55
C TRP A 82 0.54 -3.91 14.60
N SER A 83 0.90 -3.25 15.69
CA SER A 83 0.68 -1.82 15.87
C SER A 83 1.46 -1.00 14.86
N LEU A 84 2.74 -1.31 14.65
CA LEU A 84 3.58 -0.57 13.70
C LEU A 84 3.03 -0.66 12.28
N SER A 85 2.71 -1.87 11.83
CA SER A 85 2.20 -2.08 10.46
C SER A 85 0.86 -1.38 10.24
N THR A 86 -0.01 -1.42 11.23
CA THR A 86 -1.32 -0.75 11.17
C THR A 86 -1.18 0.77 11.21
N GLU A 87 -0.31 1.31 12.07
CA GLU A 87 -0.04 2.75 12.12
C GLU A 87 0.50 3.29 10.80
N ARG A 88 1.39 2.53 10.15
CA ARG A 88 1.95 2.90 8.84
C ARG A 88 0.89 2.89 7.75
N ALA A 89 0.05 1.87 7.71
CA ALA A 89 -1.08 1.81 6.77
C ALA A 89 -2.04 2.99 7.00
N ASN A 90 -2.36 3.28 8.26
CA ASN A 90 -3.23 4.40 8.62
C ASN A 90 -2.65 5.76 8.20
N ALA A 91 -1.32 5.94 8.31
CA ALA A 91 -0.67 7.18 7.90
C ALA A 91 -0.85 7.43 6.40
N VAL A 92 -0.74 6.39 5.57
CA VAL A 92 -0.98 6.48 4.12
C VAL A 92 -2.45 6.83 3.85
N ILE A 93 -3.38 6.14 4.51
CA ILE A 93 -4.82 6.39 4.35
C ILE A 93 -5.16 7.84 4.70
N ARG A 94 -4.63 8.38 5.79
CA ARG A 94 -4.91 9.75 6.21
C ARG A 94 -4.47 10.78 5.16
N ILE A 95 -3.33 10.56 4.52
CA ILE A 95 -2.88 11.48 3.46
C ILE A 95 -3.81 11.42 2.25
N LEU A 96 -4.22 10.23 1.82
CA LEU A 96 -5.15 10.09 0.71
C LEU A 96 -6.50 10.74 1.01
N HIS A 97 -7.00 10.58 2.24
CA HIS A 97 -8.26 11.15 2.67
C HIS A 97 -8.15 12.67 2.93
N ASP A 98 -7.23 13.08 3.81
CA ASP A 98 -7.18 14.45 4.31
C ASP A 98 -6.54 15.42 3.32
N THR A 99 -5.49 15.00 2.62
CA THR A 99 -4.74 15.85 1.69
C THR A 99 -5.31 15.79 0.28
N TYR A 100 -5.65 14.59 -0.20
CA TYR A 100 -6.08 14.39 -1.59
C TYR A 100 -7.58 14.22 -1.75
N ASN A 101 -8.34 14.28 -0.67
CA ASN A 101 -9.81 14.22 -0.66
C ASN A 101 -10.40 12.98 -1.32
N ILE A 102 -9.72 11.83 -1.19
CA ILE A 102 -10.28 10.57 -1.66
C ILE A 102 -11.39 10.14 -0.70
N ASN A 103 -12.53 9.74 -1.25
CA ASN A 103 -13.66 9.29 -0.46
C ASN A 103 -13.25 8.11 0.44
N PRO A 104 -13.40 8.21 1.77
CA PRO A 104 -12.95 7.15 2.69
C PRO A 104 -13.67 5.83 2.50
N LEU A 105 -14.86 5.80 1.89
CA LEU A 105 -15.54 4.55 1.55
C LEU A 105 -14.76 3.69 0.56
N ARG A 106 -13.81 4.29 -0.16
CA ARG A 106 -12.95 3.61 -1.12
C ARG A 106 -11.63 3.15 -0.52
N LEU A 107 -11.37 3.46 0.75
CA LEU A 107 -10.08 3.25 1.39
C LEU A 107 -10.19 2.25 2.53
N ARG A 108 -9.24 1.32 2.60
CA ARG A 108 -9.13 0.34 3.68
C ARG A 108 -7.69 0.27 4.17
N SER A 109 -7.54 0.16 5.48
CA SER A 109 -6.25 0.03 6.14
C SER A 109 -6.11 -1.37 6.69
N ALA A 110 -4.93 -1.99 6.50
CA ALA A 110 -4.64 -3.31 7.04
C ALA A 110 -3.20 -3.36 7.57
N GLY A 111 -3.01 -4.02 8.69
CA GLY A 111 -1.70 -4.31 9.25
C GLY A 111 -1.50 -5.83 9.31
N ARG A 112 -0.43 -6.33 8.68
CA ARG A 112 -0.11 -7.77 8.65
C ARG A 112 0.97 -8.13 9.67
N GLY A 113 1.55 -7.15 10.35
CA GLY A 113 2.67 -7.39 11.26
C GLY A 113 3.83 -8.06 10.53
N LYS A 114 4.47 -9.02 11.18
CA LYS A 114 5.57 -9.82 10.61
C LYS A 114 5.10 -11.11 9.94
N TYR A 115 3.79 -11.34 9.86
CA TYR A 115 3.23 -12.65 9.52
C TYR A 115 2.95 -12.86 8.03
N ASN A 116 3.40 -11.93 7.18
CA ASN A 116 3.27 -12.06 5.74
C ASN A 116 4.63 -11.86 5.04
N PRO A 117 5.66 -12.65 5.39
CA PRO A 117 6.99 -12.46 4.83
C PRO A 117 7.02 -12.87 3.36
N VAL A 118 7.79 -12.10 2.56
CA VAL A 118 8.10 -12.43 1.16
C VAL A 118 9.53 -12.92 1.00
N ALA A 119 10.33 -12.85 2.06
CA ALA A 119 11.73 -13.25 2.08
C ALA A 119 12.12 -13.75 3.49
N ASP A 120 13.34 -14.28 3.61
CA ASP A 120 13.84 -14.83 4.87
C ASP A 120 14.21 -13.71 5.86
N ASN A 121 13.58 -13.74 7.05
CA ASN A 121 13.88 -12.81 8.13
C ASN A 121 15.24 -13.04 8.79
N ALA A 122 15.91 -14.17 8.52
CA ALA A 122 17.22 -14.47 9.08
C ALA A 122 18.33 -13.62 8.46
N THR A 123 18.12 -13.08 7.25
CA THR A 123 19.08 -12.24 6.57
C THR A 123 18.66 -10.78 6.58
N ALA A 124 19.64 -9.86 6.54
CA ALA A 124 19.35 -8.42 6.46
C ALA A 124 18.63 -8.07 5.17
N GLU A 125 19.04 -8.67 4.04
CA GLU A 125 18.38 -8.46 2.74
C GLU A 125 16.92 -8.95 2.76
N GLY A 126 16.66 -10.10 3.40
CA GLY A 126 15.32 -10.65 3.52
C GLY A 126 14.43 -9.77 4.38
N ARG A 127 14.93 -9.28 5.50
CA ARG A 127 14.19 -8.35 6.36
C ARG A 127 13.85 -7.06 5.64
N GLU A 128 14.77 -6.52 4.86
CA GLU A 128 14.52 -5.31 4.06
C GLU A 128 13.36 -5.51 3.09
N LYS A 129 13.30 -6.65 2.41
CA LYS A 129 12.19 -6.99 1.50
C LYS A 129 10.86 -7.15 2.23
N ASN A 130 10.89 -7.64 3.47
CA ASN A 130 9.68 -7.82 4.26
C ASN A 130 9.11 -6.49 4.78
N ARG A 131 9.96 -5.49 5.01
CA ARG A 131 9.53 -4.14 5.39
C ARG A 131 8.99 -3.41 4.17
N ARG A 132 7.69 -3.44 3.98
CA ARG A 132 7.04 -2.87 2.80
C ARG A 132 5.65 -2.36 3.08
N ILE A 133 5.22 -1.43 2.23
CA ILE A 133 3.84 -0.98 2.14
C ILE A 133 3.28 -1.49 0.82
N GLU A 134 2.19 -2.22 0.89
CA GLU A 134 1.53 -2.76 -0.28
C GLU A 134 0.22 -1.99 -0.51
N LEU A 135 0.08 -1.43 -1.70
CA LEU A 135 -1.15 -0.78 -2.14
C LEU A 135 -1.89 -1.75 -3.06
N ILE A 136 -3.09 -2.15 -2.68
CA ILE A 136 -3.87 -3.13 -3.43
C ILE A 136 -5.08 -2.43 -4.01
N MET A 137 -5.07 -2.24 -5.34
CA MET A 137 -6.18 -1.64 -6.07
C MET A 137 -7.13 -2.74 -6.53
N ASN A 138 -8.36 -2.66 -6.05
CA ASN A 138 -9.39 -3.63 -6.35
C ASN A 138 -10.37 -3.00 -7.35
N PRO A 139 -10.54 -3.60 -8.55
CA PRO A 139 -11.45 -3.06 -9.53
C PRO A 139 -12.90 -3.20 -9.06
N ASN A 140 -13.79 -2.40 -9.67
CA ASN A 140 -15.21 -2.49 -9.40
C ASN A 140 -15.76 -3.84 -9.88
N THR A 141 -16.22 -4.67 -8.95
CA THR A 141 -16.78 -6.00 -9.22
C THR A 141 -18.31 -5.99 -9.37
N SER A 142 -18.96 -4.84 -9.29
CA SER A 142 -20.42 -4.74 -9.38
C SER A 142 -20.96 -5.38 -10.66
N ARG A 143 -20.26 -5.21 -11.79
CA ARG A 143 -20.61 -5.83 -13.07
C ARG A 143 -20.59 -7.35 -13.00
N LEU A 144 -19.67 -7.93 -12.24
CA LEU A 144 -19.61 -9.38 -12.05
C LEU A 144 -20.87 -9.88 -11.34
N TRP A 145 -21.30 -9.18 -10.30
CA TRP A 145 -22.54 -9.53 -9.59
C TRP A 145 -23.75 -9.42 -10.48
N GLU A 146 -23.84 -8.37 -11.32
CA GLU A 146 -24.90 -8.23 -12.32
C GLU A 146 -24.96 -9.42 -13.28
N LEU A 147 -23.81 -9.93 -13.67
CA LEU A 147 -23.72 -11.10 -14.56
C LEU A 147 -24.10 -12.40 -13.87
N LEU A 148 -23.84 -12.51 -12.58
CA LEU A 148 -24.18 -13.70 -11.80
C LEU A 148 -25.66 -13.76 -11.42
N ASP A 149 -26.33 -12.61 -11.30
CA ASP A 149 -27.74 -12.53 -10.99
C ASP A 149 -28.67 -12.85 -12.17
N LYS A 150 -28.10 -13.10 -13.32
CA LYS A 150 -28.81 -13.54 -14.51
C LYS A 150 -28.73 -15.05 -14.65
#